data_e0a20dc5797f2a4cbddfe13d1f103861
#
_entry.id   e0a20dc5797f2a4cbddfe13d1f103861
#
_cell.length_a   1.000
_cell.length_b   1.000
_cell.length_c   1.000
_cell.angle_alpha   90.00
_cell.angle_beta   90.00
_cell.angle_gamma   90.00
#
_symmetry.space_group_name_H-M   'P 1'
#
loop_
_entity.id
_entity.type
_entity.pdbx_description
1 polymer ?
#
loop_
_entity_poly.entity_id
_entity_poly.type
_entity_poly.pdbx_seq_one_letter_code
_entity_poly.pdbx_strand_id
1 'polypeptide(L)'
;MNILFIMCDQLRSDDPSCYGHPSLKSQNIDPLAAGGVWFDRAYCPAPLCGPSRASFNTGRYLCSPGATVNEDPLKLGELTLGDYLHKAGISTVAVTKSEGSWIC
;
A
#
# COMPACT_ATOMS: atom_id res chain seq x y z
N MET A 1 20.77 -1.05 1.26
CA MET A 1 19.68 -1.99 0.89
C MET A 1 18.63 -1.19 0.15
N ASN A 2 18.19 -1.65 -1.03
CA ASN A 2 17.11 -1.00 -1.77
C ASN A 2 15.80 -1.72 -1.45
N ILE A 3 14.72 -0.96 -1.30
CA ILE A 3 13.39 -1.50 -1.03
C ILE A 3 12.47 -1.04 -2.17
N LEU A 4 11.77 -1.98 -2.80
CA LEU A 4 10.70 -1.71 -3.74
C LEU A 4 9.39 -2.12 -3.10
N PHE A 5 8.50 -1.14 -2.89
CA PHE A 5 7.14 -1.39 -2.42
C PHE A 5 6.15 -1.23 -3.58
N ILE A 6 5.34 -2.25 -3.83
CA ILE A 6 4.32 -2.22 -4.88
C ILE A 6 2.95 -2.41 -4.23
N MET A 7 2.07 -1.45 -4.47
CA MET A 7 0.67 -1.52 -4.03
C MET A 7 -0.24 -1.55 -5.26
N CYS A 8 -0.99 -2.62 -5.40
CA CYS A 8 -1.99 -2.73 -6.46
C CYS A 8 -3.29 -2.03 -6.04
N ASP A 9 -3.95 -1.40 -7.01
CA ASP A 9 -5.27 -0.81 -6.80
C ASP A 9 -6.34 -1.87 -7.09
N GLN A 10 -7.28 -2.05 -6.17
CA GLN A 10 -8.42 -2.98 -6.29
C GLN A 10 -8.08 -4.46 -6.63
N LEU A 11 -6.85 -4.89 -6.42
CA LEU A 11 -6.48 -6.28 -6.62
C LEU A 11 -7.06 -7.13 -5.47
N ARG A 12 -7.85 -8.13 -5.81
CA ARG A 12 -8.36 -9.10 -4.84
C ARG A 12 -7.27 -10.11 -4.49
N SER A 13 -7.33 -10.65 -3.28
CA SER A 13 -6.36 -11.65 -2.83
C SER A 13 -6.41 -12.95 -3.64
N ASP A 14 -7.56 -13.28 -4.22
CA ASP A 14 -7.80 -14.46 -5.02
C ASP A 14 -7.57 -14.27 -6.54
N ASP A 15 -7.18 -13.07 -6.99
CA ASP A 15 -6.87 -12.81 -8.40
C ASP A 15 -5.51 -13.38 -8.85
N PRO A 16 -4.41 -13.33 -8.09
CA PRO A 16 -3.15 -13.92 -8.53
C PRO A 16 -3.23 -15.45 -8.62
N SER A 17 -2.59 -16.02 -9.64
CA SER A 17 -2.60 -17.49 -9.84
C SER A 17 -1.92 -18.26 -8.71
N CYS A 18 -0.97 -17.67 -8.01
CA CYS A 18 -0.36 -18.25 -6.81
C CYS A 18 -1.37 -18.46 -5.67
N TYR A 19 -2.48 -17.71 -5.64
CA TYR A 19 -3.59 -17.89 -4.70
C TYR A 19 -4.73 -18.76 -5.26
N GLY A 20 -4.50 -19.41 -6.42
CA GLY A 20 -5.42 -20.42 -6.96
C GLY A 20 -6.46 -19.89 -7.95
N HIS A 21 -6.28 -18.70 -8.54
CA HIS A 21 -7.21 -18.24 -9.57
C HIS A 21 -7.26 -19.21 -10.76
N PRO A 22 -8.47 -19.65 -11.19
CA PRO A 22 -8.59 -20.76 -12.13
C PRO A 22 -8.12 -20.43 -13.56
N SER A 23 -8.16 -19.16 -13.95
CA SER A 23 -7.94 -18.73 -15.34
C SER A 23 -6.82 -17.70 -15.50
N LEU A 24 -6.61 -16.83 -14.51
CA LEU A 24 -5.56 -15.81 -14.59
C LEU A 24 -4.19 -16.43 -14.37
N LYS A 25 -3.21 -15.89 -15.07
CA LYS A 25 -1.79 -16.25 -14.94
C LYS A 25 -1.00 -15.01 -14.57
N SER A 26 -0.56 -14.93 -13.32
CA SER A 26 0.26 -13.82 -12.80
C SER A 26 1.75 -14.13 -12.92
N GLN A 27 2.25 -14.15 -14.18
CA GLN A 27 3.59 -14.62 -14.54
C GLN A 27 4.74 -13.98 -13.76
N ASN A 28 4.55 -12.74 -13.28
CA ASN A 28 5.58 -12.01 -12.52
C ASN A 28 5.35 -12.07 -11.01
N ILE A 29 4.11 -12.26 -10.55
CA ILE A 29 3.78 -12.35 -9.12
C ILE A 29 4.08 -13.75 -8.60
N ASP A 30 3.78 -14.79 -9.37
CA ASP A 30 3.97 -16.17 -8.98
C ASP A 30 5.43 -16.52 -8.63
N PRO A 31 6.47 -16.09 -9.40
CA PRO A 31 7.86 -16.29 -9.00
C PRO A 31 8.25 -15.54 -7.74
N LEU A 32 7.69 -14.35 -7.50
CA LEU A 32 7.92 -13.60 -6.26
C LEU A 32 7.34 -14.36 -5.06
N ALA A 33 6.13 -14.89 -5.20
CA ALA A 33 5.49 -15.71 -4.17
C ALA A 33 6.29 -17.01 -3.89
N ALA A 34 6.80 -17.67 -4.95
CA ALA A 34 7.59 -18.88 -4.82
C ALA A 34 8.96 -18.66 -4.18
N GLY A 35 9.58 -17.50 -4.40
CA GLY A 35 10.90 -17.14 -3.88
C GLY A 35 10.89 -16.35 -2.57
N GLY A 36 9.71 -15.98 -2.08
CA GLY A 36 9.54 -15.09 -0.93
C GLY A 36 8.68 -15.67 0.18
N VAL A 37 8.18 -14.78 1.01
CA VAL A 37 7.18 -15.09 2.05
C VAL A 37 5.85 -14.48 1.63
N TRP A 38 4.81 -15.27 1.61
CA TRP A 38 3.46 -14.78 1.40
C TRP A 38 2.66 -14.85 2.72
N PHE A 39 1.70 -13.95 2.88
CA PHE A 39 0.87 -13.87 4.07
C PHE A 39 -0.57 -14.22 3.70
N ASP A 40 -1.02 -15.39 4.11
CA ASP A 40 -2.38 -15.88 3.87
C ASP A 40 -3.46 -15.02 4.53
N ARG A 41 -3.11 -14.38 5.64
CA ARG A 41 -4.03 -13.62 6.48
C ARG A 41 -3.51 -12.23 6.78
N ALA A 42 -3.36 -11.42 5.73
CA ALA A 42 -3.06 -10.01 5.86
C ALA A 42 -4.36 -9.20 5.78
N TYR A 43 -4.58 -8.30 6.73
CA TYR A 43 -5.79 -7.50 6.82
C TYR A 43 -5.45 -6.02 6.78
N CYS A 44 -6.22 -5.25 6.02
CA CYS A 44 -6.16 -3.80 6.06
C CYS A 44 -7.12 -3.24 7.11
N PRO A 45 -6.82 -2.07 7.69
CA PRO A 45 -7.66 -1.45 8.73
C PRO A 45 -8.93 -0.84 8.18
N ALA A 46 -9.09 -0.70 6.87
CA ALA A 46 -10.25 -0.13 6.21
C ALA A 46 -10.50 -0.75 4.83
N PRO A 47 -11.76 -0.91 4.44
CA PRO A 47 -12.11 -1.44 3.13
C PRO A 47 -12.01 -0.39 2.00
N LEU A 48 -11.84 0.89 2.33
CA LEU A 48 -11.73 2.00 1.37
C LEU A 48 -10.27 2.32 1.03
N CYS A 49 -10.01 2.69 -0.23
CA CYS A 49 -8.66 2.94 -0.74
C CYS A 49 -7.94 4.06 0.01
N GLY A 50 -8.57 5.24 0.13
CA GLY A 50 -8.00 6.41 0.79
C GLY A 50 -7.61 6.12 2.23
N PRO A 51 -8.56 5.73 3.09
CA PRO A 51 -8.30 5.39 4.48
C PRO A 51 -7.26 4.28 4.67
N SER A 52 -7.30 3.23 3.87
CA SER A 52 -6.32 2.15 3.93
C SER A 52 -4.91 2.61 3.59
N ARG A 53 -4.77 3.44 2.53
CA ARG A 53 -3.49 4.04 2.13
C ARG A 53 -2.98 5.03 3.16
N ALA A 54 -3.86 5.84 3.76
CA ALA A 54 -3.52 6.75 4.86
C ALA A 54 -2.94 5.97 6.04
N SER A 55 -3.59 4.88 6.45
CA SER A 55 -3.10 4.03 7.53
C SER A 55 -1.75 3.39 7.19
N PHE A 56 -1.58 2.92 5.95
CA PHE A 56 -0.32 2.36 5.51
C PHE A 56 0.81 3.39 5.54
N ASN A 57 0.58 4.58 4.96
CA ASN A 57 1.59 5.62 4.86
C ASN A 57 1.98 6.23 6.20
N THR A 58 1.07 6.29 7.16
CA THR A 58 1.32 6.87 8.49
C THR A 58 1.67 5.84 9.55
N GLY A 59 1.43 4.54 9.29
CA GLY A 59 1.57 3.48 10.29
C GLY A 59 0.54 3.56 11.41
N ARG A 60 -0.59 4.28 11.21
CA ARG A 60 -1.61 4.52 12.23
C ARG A 60 -2.98 4.00 11.80
N TYR A 61 -3.82 3.67 12.78
CA TYR A 61 -5.22 3.33 12.52
C TYR A 61 -6.03 4.57 12.12
N LEU A 62 -7.11 4.37 11.36
CA LEU A 62 -7.94 5.38 10.69
C LEU A 62 -8.31 6.63 11.51
N CYS A 63 -8.66 6.44 12.77
CA CYS A 63 -9.11 7.54 13.62
C CYS A 63 -7.99 8.55 13.92
N SER A 64 -6.73 8.17 13.76
CA SER A 64 -5.59 9.02 14.09
C SER A 64 -5.25 9.98 12.94
N PRO A 65 -4.98 9.53 11.69
CA PRO A 65 -4.64 10.42 10.58
C PRO A 65 -5.82 11.23 10.04
N GLY A 66 -7.05 10.89 10.42
CA GLY A 66 -8.26 11.63 10.07
C GLY A 66 -8.86 11.36 8.71
N ALA A 67 -8.19 10.61 7.86
CA ALA A 67 -8.70 10.21 6.55
C ALA A 67 -9.67 9.02 6.72
N THR A 68 -10.93 9.29 6.93
CA THR A 68 -11.95 8.28 7.24
C THR A 68 -12.77 7.82 6.03
N VAL A 69 -12.81 8.65 5.00
CA VAL A 69 -13.44 8.35 3.70
C VAL A 69 -12.47 8.67 2.56
N ASN A 70 -12.82 8.25 1.34
CA ASN A 70 -12.07 8.68 0.17
C ASN A 70 -12.21 10.22 0.04
N GLU A 71 -11.13 10.86 -0.42
CA GLU A 71 -11.03 12.30 -0.58
C GLU A 71 -10.79 13.10 0.73
N ASP A 72 -10.87 12.48 1.90
CA ASP A 72 -10.41 13.11 3.13
C ASP A 72 -8.89 13.27 3.10
N PRO A 73 -8.35 14.48 3.28
CA PRO A 73 -6.92 14.67 3.40
C PRO A 73 -6.41 14.14 4.75
N LEU A 74 -5.13 13.83 4.81
CA LEU A 74 -4.46 13.61 6.09
C LEU A 74 -4.52 14.89 6.93
N LYS A 75 -4.58 14.75 8.27
CA LYS A 75 -4.45 15.90 9.16
C LYS A 75 -3.12 16.61 8.93
N LEU A 76 -3.14 17.93 9.06
CA LEU A 76 -1.93 18.73 8.97
C LEU A 76 -0.90 18.26 10.01
N GLY A 77 0.33 18.06 9.56
CA GLY A 77 1.44 17.63 10.41
C GLY A 77 1.55 16.13 10.62
N GLU A 78 0.69 15.31 10.00
CA GLU A 78 0.89 13.86 9.99
C GLU A 78 2.13 13.51 9.19
N LEU A 79 3.02 12.72 9.81
CA LEU A 79 4.23 12.24 9.16
C LEU A 79 3.94 10.92 8.44
N THR A 80 4.48 10.83 7.25
CA THR A 80 4.34 9.64 6.39
C THR A 80 5.60 8.78 6.42
N LEU A 81 5.51 7.59 5.87
CA LEU A 81 6.66 6.72 5.65
C LEU A 81 7.79 7.44 4.90
N GLY A 82 7.44 8.25 3.88
CA GLY A 82 8.40 9.06 3.14
C GLY A 82 9.14 10.05 4.04
N ASP A 83 8.43 10.74 4.93
CA ASP A 83 9.04 11.69 5.87
C ASP A 83 10.02 11.01 6.84
N TYR A 84 9.65 9.85 7.37
CA TYR A 84 10.50 9.08 8.27
C TYR A 84 11.76 8.58 7.57
N LEU A 85 11.63 8.06 6.36
CA LEU A 85 12.75 7.58 5.56
C LEU A 85 13.69 8.74 5.18
N HIS A 86 13.12 9.88 4.78
CA HIS A 86 13.90 11.07 4.47
C HIS A 86 14.70 11.58 5.70
N LYS A 87 14.07 11.62 6.87
CA LYS A 87 14.77 11.96 8.13
C LYS A 87 15.89 10.97 8.47
N ALA A 88 15.78 9.73 8.05
CA ALA A 88 16.82 8.71 8.19
C ALA A 88 17.91 8.79 7.09
N GLY A 89 17.87 9.78 6.20
CA GLY A 89 18.82 9.95 5.11
C GLY A 89 18.62 8.99 3.93
N ILE A 90 17.43 8.40 3.81
CA ILE A 90 17.09 7.48 2.73
C ILE A 90 16.32 8.25 1.67
N SER A 91 16.83 8.23 0.43
CA SER A 91 16.11 8.81 -0.71
C SER A 91 14.90 7.93 -1.08
N THR A 92 13.77 8.57 -1.29
CA THR A 92 12.51 7.90 -1.65
C THR A 92 11.97 8.45 -2.96
N VAL A 93 11.33 7.59 -3.75
CA VAL A 93 10.61 7.95 -4.97
C VAL A 93 9.24 7.31 -4.93
N ALA A 94 8.20 8.09 -5.13
CA ALA A 94 6.84 7.60 -5.29
C ALA A 94 6.44 7.68 -6.77
N VAL A 95 5.92 6.58 -7.30
CA VAL A 95 5.33 6.53 -8.64
C VAL A 95 3.87 6.14 -8.47
N THR A 96 2.96 7.03 -8.83
CA THR A 96 1.52 6.83 -8.63
C THR A 96 0.72 7.33 -9.83
N LYS A 97 -0.51 6.85 -9.98
CA LYS A 97 -1.43 7.41 -10.97
C LYS A 97 -1.86 8.82 -10.55
N SER A 98 -2.09 9.68 -11.53
CA SER A 98 -2.27 11.13 -11.36
C SER A 98 -3.65 11.56 -10.85
N GLU A 99 -4.50 10.68 -10.40
CA GLU A 99 -5.80 11.06 -9.90
C GLU A 99 -5.71 11.51 -8.44
N GLY A 100 -5.58 12.83 -8.29
CA GLY A 100 -5.89 13.59 -7.07
C GLY A 100 -5.16 13.22 -5.78
N SER A 101 -4.41 14.14 -5.29
CA SER A 101 -4.16 14.46 -3.85
C SER A 101 -3.57 13.42 -2.87
N TRP A 102 -3.05 12.29 -3.31
CA TRP A 102 -2.42 11.30 -2.40
C TRP A 102 -0.93 11.12 -2.64
N ILE A 103 -0.25 12.20 -2.98
CA ILE A 103 1.21 12.24 -3.02
C ILE A 103 1.67 12.64 -1.62
N CYS A 104 2.29 11.71 -0.92
CA CYS A 104 3.06 12.02 0.27
C CYS A 104 4.43 12.55 -0.13
#